data_bcff48171712b170d30756b59be37525
#
_entry.id   bcff48171712b170d30756b59be37525
#
_cell.length_a   1.000
_cell.length_b   1.000
_cell.length_c   1.000
_cell.angle_alpha   90.00
_cell.angle_beta   90.00
_cell.angle_gamma   90.00
#
_symmetry.space_group_name_H-M   'P 1'
#
loop_
_entity.id
_entity.type
_entity.pdbx_description
1 polymer ?
#
loop_
_entity_poly.entity_id
_entity_poly.type
_entity_poly.pdbx_seq_one_letter_code
_entity_poly.pdbx_strand_id
1 'polypeptide(L)'
;LLHSWGKQGTGPGEFALLHNIWVDKDSRVIICDRENDRIQIFDDSGNFLEEWTDVSKPGDVWISNDLIYCVEQGTEGGVSIWTLSGDLVSRWSWKDDGSPGKGSGYGGHGITVDSSGSIYVTEIGDGERVAKFTRV
;
A
#
# COMPACT_ATOMS: atom_id res chain seq x y z
N LEU A 1 -26.08 -4.05 -6.05
CA LEU A 1 -25.10 -4.94 -5.41
C LEU A 1 -25.16 -6.30 -6.08
N LEU A 2 -24.04 -6.72 -6.65
CA LEU A 2 -23.90 -8.04 -7.27
C LEU A 2 -23.31 -9.06 -6.29
N HIS A 3 -22.25 -8.65 -5.58
CA HIS A 3 -21.51 -9.48 -4.65
C HIS A 3 -20.83 -8.63 -3.58
N SER A 4 -20.61 -9.20 -2.39
CA SER A 4 -19.80 -8.60 -1.32
C SER A 4 -19.20 -9.71 -0.46
N TRP A 5 -18.01 -9.46 0.08
CA TRP A 5 -17.34 -10.38 0.97
C TRP A 5 -16.63 -9.64 2.10
N GLY A 6 -16.18 -10.40 3.07
CA GLY A 6 -15.44 -9.90 4.22
C GLY A 6 -16.31 -9.58 5.43
N LYS A 7 -15.65 -9.53 6.55
CA LYS A 7 -16.18 -9.14 7.86
C LYS A 7 -15.03 -8.61 8.73
N GLN A 8 -15.35 -8.00 9.85
CA GLN A 8 -14.31 -7.59 10.81
C GLN A 8 -13.59 -8.80 11.41
N GLY A 9 -12.25 -8.72 11.48
CA GLY A 9 -11.41 -9.74 12.09
C GLY A 9 -9.97 -9.74 11.58
N THR A 10 -9.24 -10.82 11.85
CA THR A 10 -7.82 -10.98 11.54
C THR A 10 -7.48 -12.19 10.68
N GLY A 11 -8.46 -13.06 10.42
CA GLY A 11 -8.30 -14.23 9.56
C GLY A 11 -8.31 -13.88 8.06
N PRO A 12 -8.05 -14.85 7.16
CA PRO A 12 -8.19 -14.67 5.73
C PRO A 12 -9.61 -14.24 5.35
N GLY A 13 -9.72 -13.16 4.55
CA GLY A 13 -11.00 -12.56 4.19
C GLY A 13 -11.70 -11.81 5.32
N GLU A 14 -11.06 -11.63 6.46
CA GLU A 14 -11.47 -10.71 7.52
C GLU A 14 -10.60 -9.46 7.47
N PHE A 15 -11.09 -8.34 7.99
CA PHE A 15 -10.44 -7.04 7.84
C PHE A 15 -10.48 -6.20 9.11
N ALA A 16 -9.44 -5.36 9.28
CA ALA A 16 -9.43 -4.31 10.30
C ALA A 16 -8.99 -2.99 9.64
N LEU A 17 -9.95 -2.13 9.34
CA LEU A 17 -9.79 -0.87 8.63
C LEU A 17 -9.24 -1.06 7.20
N LEU A 18 -10.10 -1.48 6.31
CA LEU A 18 -9.84 -1.43 4.86
C LEU A 18 -9.51 -0.01 4.44
N HIS A 19 -8.39 0.18 3.72
CA HIS A 19 -7.94 1.51 3.36
C HIS A 19 -7.96 1.78 1.86
N ASN A 20 -7.29 0.95 1.06
CA ASN A 20 -7.27 1.08 -0.39
C ASN A 20 -7.50 -0.28 -1.06
N ILE A 21 -7.92 -0.23 -2.32
CA ILE A 21 -8.20 -1.39 -3.17
C ILE A 21 -7.73 -1.12 -4.59
N TRP A 22 -7.13 -2.12 -5.23
CA TRP A 22 -6.75 -2.11 -6.64
C TRP A 22 -7.11 -3.42 -7.32
N VAL A 23 -7.35 -3.38 -8.61
CA VAL A 23 -7.53 -4.59 -9.43
C VAL A 23 -6.42 -4.62 -10.47
N ASP A 24 -5.67 -5.71 -10.51
CA ASP A 24 -4.59 -5.88 -11.46
C ASP A 24 -5.07 -6.41 -12.83
N LYS A 25 -4.14 -6.56 -13.77
CA LYS A 25 -4.43 -7.03 -15.14
C LYS A 25 -4.97 -8.46 -15.21
N ASP A 26 -4.72 -9.26 -14.19
CA ASP A 26 -5.16 -10.65 -14.07
C ASP A 26 -6.46 -10.78 -13.27
N SER A 27 -7.15 -9.64 -13.03
CA SER A 27 -8.39 -9.52 -12.26
C SER A 27 -8.24 -9.92 -10.78
N ARG A 28 -7.02 -9.89 -10.21
CA ARG A 28 -6.83 -10.08 -8.78
C ARG A 28 -7.15 -8.77 -8.06
N VAL A 29 -7.84 -8.88 -6.94
CA VAL A 29 -8.24 -7.76 -6.09
C VAL A 29 -7.25 -7.65 -4.95
N ILE A 30 -6.50 -6.56 -4.91
CA ILE A 30 -5.43 -6.28 -3.96
C ILE A 30 -5.97 -5.28 -2.94
N ILE A 31 -5.95 -5.62 -1.67
CA ILE A 31 -6.61 -4.86 -0.60
C ILE A 31 -5.61 -4.53 0.51
N CYS A 32 -5.50 -3.25 0.84
CA CYS A 32 -4.77 -2.78 2.01
C CYS A 32 -5.61 -3.00 3.27
N ASP A 33 -5.28 -4.01 4.06
CA ASP A 33 -5.87 -4.32 5.37
C ASP A 33 -5.01 -3.69 6.46
N ARG A 34 -5.15 -2.36 6.58
CA ARG A 34 -4.21 -1.46 7.25
C ARG A 34 -3.92 -1.82 8.70
N GLU A 35 -4.95 -1.99 9.53
CA GLU A 35 -4.76 -2.24 10.96
C GLU A 35 -4.39 -3.69 11.28
N ASN A 36 -4.41 -4.57 10.27
CA ASN A 36 -3.86 -5.92 10.35
C ASN A 36 -2.43 -6.02 9.80
N ASP A 37 -1.79 -4.89 9.42
CA ASP A 37 -0.42 -4.85 8.90
C ASP A 37 -0.21 -5.83 7.74
N ARG A 38 -1.14 -5.86 6.76
CA ARG A 38 -1.05 -6.77 5.62
C ARG A 38 -1.74 -6.23 4.37
N ILE A 39 -1.35 -6.80 3.23
CA ILE A 39 -2.08 -6.75 1.97
C ILE A 39 -2.71 -8.11 1.76
N GLN A 40 -3.99 -8.18 1.43
CA GLN A 40 -4.68 -9.41 1.06
C GLN A 40 -5.03 -9.39 -0.42
N ILE A 41 -4.90 -10.54 -1.08
CA ILE A 41 -5.16 -10.75 -2.50
C ILE A 41 -6.32 -11.71 -2.65
N PHE A 42 -7.28 -11.35 -3.50
CA PHE A 42 -8.46 -12.15 -3.81
C PHE A 42 -8.61 -12.33 -5.32
N ASP A 43 -9.36 -13.33 -5.73
CA ASP A 43 -9.89 -13.37 -7.09
C ASP A 43 -11.10 -12.41 -7.25
N ASP A 44 -11.61 -12.28 -8.48
CA ASP A 44 -12.76 -11.43 -8.79
C ASP A 44 -14.10 -11.92 -8.19
N SER A 45 -14.13 -13.14 -7.69
CA SER A 45 -15.25 -13.74 -6.97
C SER A 45 -15.15 -13.55 -5.45
N GLY A 46 -14.07 -12.93 -4.96
CA GLY A 46 -13.83 -12.68 -3.54
C GLY A 46 -13.26 -13.87 -2.77
N ASN A 47 -12.74 -14.90 -3.47
CA ASN A 47 -12.03 -15.97 -2.81
C ASN A 47 -10.62 -15.51 -2.45
N PHE A 48 -10.20 -15.75 -1.20
CA PHE A 48 -8.86 -15.45 -0.72
C PHE A 48 -7.82 -16.28 -1.47
N LEU A 49 -6.77 -15.61 -1.96
CA LEU A 49 -5.65 -16.25 -2.66
C LEU A 49 -4.39 -16.27 -1.80
N GLU A 50 -3.97 -15.12 -1.30
CA GLU A 50 -2.73 -14.97 -0.53
C GLU A 50 -2.73 -13.70 0.31
N GLU A 51 -1.78 -13.57 1.23
CA GLU A 51 -1.52 -12.34 1.97
C GLU A 51 -0.03 -12.05 2.06
N TRP A 52 0.31 -10.75 2.12
CA TRP A 52 1.67 -10.26 2.34
C TRP A 52 1.71 -9.51 3.66
N THR A 53 2.53 -10.01 4.59
CA THR A 53 2.62 -9.51 5.96
C THR A 53 3.90 -8.75 6.27
N ASP A 54 4.88 -8.71 5.35
CA ASP A 54 6.06 -7.85 5.46
C ASP A 54 5.74 -6.43 4.97
N VAL A 55 4.69 -5.83 5.54
CA VAL A 55 4.25 -4.47 5.26
C VAL A 55 3.68 -3.88 6.53
N SER A 56 3.89 -2.57 6.78
CA SER A 56 3.42 -1.93 8.00
C SER A 56 2.38 -0.84 7.70
N LYS A 57 1.15 -1.07 8.16
CA LYS A 57 0.01 -0.17 7.95
C LYS A 57 -0.12 0.31 6.51
N PRO A 58 -0.34 -0.60 5.54
CA PRO A 58 -0.47 -0.22 4.14
C PRO A 58 -1.64 0.75 3.95
N GLY A 59 -1.33 1.96 3.50
CA GLY A 59 -2.33 3.01 3.32
C GLY A 59 -2.87 3.06 1.90
N ASP A 60 -2.03 2.90 0.91
CA ASP A 60 -2.43 2.97 -0.49
C ASP A 60 -1.50 2.13 -1.36
N VAL A 61 -2.01 1.64 -2.47
CA VAL A 61 -1.26 0.90 -3.48
C VAL A 61 -1.53 1.44 -4.88
N TRP A 62 -0.49 1.46 -5.70
CA TRP A 62 -0.55 1.79 -7.12
C TRP A 62 0.19 0.73 -7.93
N ILE A 63 -0.37 0.32 -9.07
CA ILE A 63 0.30 -0.64 -9.98
C ILE A 63 0.80 0.08 -11.22
N SER A 64 2.08 -0.09 -11.51
CA SER A 64 2.72 0.41 -12.73
C SER A 64 3.84 -0.53 -13.16
N ASN A 65 3.91 -0.85 -14.46
CA ASN A 65 4.97 -1.69 -15.04
C ASN A 65 5.19 -3.02 -14.30
N ASP A 66 4.10 -3.73 -13.98
CA ASP A 66 4.09 -4.99 -13.24
C ASP A 66 4.72 -4.92 -11.83
N LEU A 67 4.78 -3.74 -11.26
CA LEU A 67 5.19 -3.50 -9.88
C LEU A 67 4.05 -2.87 -9.08
N ILE A 68 3.99 -3.24 -7.82
CA ILE A 68 3.08 -2.65 -6.82
C ILE A 68 3.91 -1.69 -5.97
N TYR A 69 3.46 -0.45 -5.90
CA TYR A 69 4.01 0.61 -5.05
C TYR A 69 3.05 0.79 -3.89
N CYS A 70 3.53 0.61 -2.68
CA CYS A 70 2.73 0.74 -1.46
C CYS A 70 3.27 1.87 -0.59
N VAL A 71 2.40 2.75 -0.13
CA VAL A 71 2.73 3.67 0.95
C VAL A 71 2.42 3.03 2.29
N GLU A 72 3.41 2.99 3.17
CA GLU A 72 3.34 2.42 4.51
C GLU A 72 3.21 3.52 5.54
N GLN A 73 2.23 3.39 6.45
CA GLN A 73 1.91 4.38 7.50
C GLN A 73 2.36 3.94 8.91
N GLY A 74 3.12 2.86 9.02
CA GLY A 74 3.66 2.37 10.28
C GLY A 74 4.62 3.36 10.94
N THR A 75 5.17 2.99 12.08
CA THR A 75 6.00 3.87 12.94
C THR A 75 7.18 4.52 12.21
N GLU A 76 7.74 3.85 11.22
CA GLU A 76 8.80 4.40 10.39
C GLU A 76 8.28 5.04 9.11
N GLY A 77 7.10 4.59 8.64
CA GLY A 77 6.47 5.03 7.42
C GLY A 77 7.37 4.89 6.21
N GLY A 78 6.85 5.06 5.02
CA GLY A 78 7.70 5.00 3.83
C GLY A 78 6.98 4.51 2.59
N VAL A 79 7.78 4.06 1.63
CA VAL A 79 7.30 3.40 0.41
C VAL A 79 7.99 2.07 0.27
N SER A 80 7.22 1.04 -0.08
CA SER A 80 7.74 -0.26 -0.52
C SER A 80 7.29 -0.57 -1.95
N ILE A 81 8.14 -1.27 -2.67
CA ILE A 81 7.90 -1.69 -4.06
C ILE A 81 8.00 -3.20 -4.11
N TRP A 82 7.00 -3.83 -4.72
CA TRP A 82 6.82 -5.26 -4.75
C TRP A 82 6.61 -5.76 -6.17
N THR A 83 6.98 -7.00 -6.44
CA THR A 83 6.52 -7.71 -7.64
C THR A 83 5.03 -8.05 -7.51
N LEU A 84 4.38 -8.40 -8.61
CA LEU A 84 3.01 -8.94 -8.59
C LEU A 84 2.91 -10.31 -7.87
N SER A 85 4.04 -10.98 -7.60
CA SER A 85 4.11 -12.23 -6.84
C SER A 85 4.40 -12.05 -5.34
N GLY A 86 4.50 -10.79 -4.87
CA GLY A 86 4.70 -10.49 -3.45
C GLY A 86 6.16 -10.49 -3.00
N ASP A 87 7.12 -10.44 -3.94
CA ASP A 87 8.53 -10.29 -3.58
C ASP A 87 8.86 -8.82 -3.37
N LEU A 88 9.47 -8.47 -2.24
CA LEU A 88 9.93 -7.11 -1.97
C LEU A 88 11.11 -6.76 -2.89
N VAL A 89 10.94 -5.72 -3.69
CA VAL A 89 11.98 -5.19 -4.60
C VAL A 89 12.80 -4.09 -3.94
N SER A 90 12.15 -3.19 -3.24
CA SER A 90 12.79 -2.05 -2.58
C SER A 90 11.90 -1.48 -1.48
N ARG A 91 12.51 -0.90 -0.46
CA ARG A 91 11.81 -0.16 0.60
C ARG A 91 12.70 0.98 1.09
N TRP A 92 12.10 2.12 1.37
CA TRP A 92 12.75 3.21 2.12
C TRP A 92 11.77 3.85 3.08
N SER A 93 12.29 4.40 4.17
CA SER A 93 11.48 5.09 5.16
C SER A 93 11.63 6.61 5.06
N TRP A 94 10.65 7.34 5.60
CA TRP A 94 10.73 8.81 5.70
C TRP A 94 11.88 9.29 6.58
N LYS A 95 12.48 8.41 7.39
CA LYS A 95 13.64 8.74 8.21
C LYS A 95 14.93 8.87 7.39
N ASP A 96 15.01 8.11 6.28
CA ASP A 96 16.23 8.00 5.49
C ASP A 96 16.46 9.22 4.59
N ASP A 97 15.40 9.92 4.20
CA ASP A 97 15.44 11.05 3.27
C ASP A 97 15.36 12.43 3.93
N GLY A 98 15.26 12.48 5.26
CA GLY A 98 15.10 13.73 6.01
C GLY A 98 13.70 14.35 5.88
N SER A 99 12.74 13.65 5.33
CA SER A 99 11.35 14.09 5.22
C SER A 99 10.74 14.41 6.58
N PRO A 100 9.91 15.45 6.69
CA PRO A 100 9.34 15.90 7.97
C PRO A 100 8.21 15.06 8.52
N GLY A 101 8.01 13.84 8.06
CA GLY A 101 7.07 12.87 8.64
C GLY A 101 7.48 12.32 10.02
N LYS A 102 8.45 12.93 10.68
CA LYS A 102 9.00 12.47 11.95
C LYS A 102 7.98 12.61 13.10
N GLY A 103 7.44 11.47 13.51
CA GLY A 103 6.90 11.32 14.85
C GLY A 103 5.39 11.35 15.03
N SER A 104 4.59 11.64 14.01
CA SER A 104 3.13 11.72 14.16
C SER A 104 2.36 10.45 13.81
N GLY A 105 3.02 9.39 13.32
CA GLY A 105 2.33 8.18 12.85
C GLY A 105 1.48 8.39 11.59
N TYR A 106 1.56 9.56 10.98
CA TYR A 106 0.90 9.94 9.74
C TYR A 106 1.97 10.43 8.77
N GLY A 107 2.31 9.61 7.81
CA GLY A 107 3.22 9.95 6.73
C GLY A 107 2.47 10.01 5.42
N GLY A 108 2.99 9.30 4.43
CA GLY A 108 2.32 9.16 3.15
C GLY A 108 0.91 8.56 3.30
N HIS A 109 -0.02 9.06 2.51
CA HIS A 109 -1.40 8.61 2.55
C HIS A 109 -1.87 8.07 1.19
N GLY A 110 -1.61 8.79 0.11
CA GLY A 110 -1.88 8.35 -1.25
C GLY A 110 -0.60 8.24 -2.07
N ILE A 111 -0.55 7.33 -3.03
CA ILE A 111 0.60 7.10 -3.90
C ILE A 111 0.17 6.97 -5.36
N THR A 112 0.98 7.50 -6.26
CA THR A 112 0.84 7.28 -7.70
C THR A 112 2.20 7.32 -8.39
N VAL A 113 2.27 6.76 -9.60
CA VAL A 113 3.51 6.71 -10.40
C VAL A 113 3.21 7.25 -11.80
N ASP A 114 4.04 8.17 -12.28
CA ASP A 114 3.90 8.71 -13.64
C ASP A 114 4.52 7.79 -14.70
N SER A 115 4.32 8.13 -15.96
CA SER A 115 4.83 7.35 -17.10
C SER A 115 6.37 7.33 -17.18
N SER A 116 7.07 8.18 -16.47
CA SER A 116 8.54 8.18 -16.37
C SER A 116 9.05 7.31 -15.21
N GLY A 117 8.15 6.78 -14.37
CA GLY A 117 8.47 6.02 -13.18
C GLY A 117 8.75 6.87 -11.94
N SER A 118 8.47 8.18 -11.98
CA SER A 118 8.53 9.02 -10.78
C SER A 118 7.34 8.73 -9.87
N ILE A 119 7.61 8.60 -8.58
CA ILE A 119 6.63 8.29 -7.54
C ILE A 119 6.18 9.59 -6.88
N TYR A 120 4.89 9.76 -6.72
CA TYR A 120 4.31 10.89 -5.99
C TYR A 120 3.53 10.37 -4.79
N VAL A 121 3.76 10.97 -3.65
CA VAL A 121 3.10 10.61 -2.39
C VAL A 121 2.45 11.86 -1.79
N THR A 122 1.18 11.76 -1.43
CA THR A 122 0.53 12.79 -0.61
C THR A 122 0.80 12.49 0.85
N GLU A 123 1.24 13.48 1.60
CA GLU A 123 1.48 13.40 3.03
C GLU A 123 0.38 14.11 3.80
N ILE A 124 -0.03 13.54 4.93
CA ILE A 124 -0.99 14.13 5.87
C ILE A 124 -0.32 14.39 7.22
N GLY A 125 -0.95 15.18 8.08
CA GLY A 125 -0.42 15.60 9.36
C GLY A 125 0.48 16.83 9.23
N ASP A 126 1.61 16.87 9.91
CA ASP A 126 2.48 18.06 9.97
C ASP A 126 3.13 18.43 8.62
N GLY A 127 3.10 17.53 7.64
CA GLY A 127 3.69 17.76 6.31
C GLY A 127 2.76 18.46 5.32
N GLU A 128 1.52 18.01 5.22
CA GLU A 128 0.48 18.48 4.28
C GLU A 128 1.03 18.86 2.89
N ARG A 129 1.81 17.97 2.27
CA ARG A 129 2.51 18.23 1.02
C ARG A 129 2.39 17.05 0.05
N VAL A 130 2.84 17.29 -1.18
CA VAL A 130 3.11 16.23 -2.16
C VAL A 130 4.62 16.07 -2.29
N ALA A 131 5.12 14.86 -2.00
CA ALA A 131 6.50 14.50 -2.22
C ALA A 131 6.65 13.79 -3.58
N LYS A 132 7.72 14.13 -4.33
CA LYS A 132 8.08 13.47 -5.58
C LYS A 132 9.43 12.79 -5.43
N PHE A 133 9.49 11.51 -5.76
CA PHE A 133 10.72 10.71 -5.82
C PHE A 133 11.02 10.34 -7.26
N THR A 134 12.23 10.62 -7.72
CA THR A 134 12.67 10.27 -9.06
C THR A 134 13.67 9.12 -8.98
N ARG A 135 13.57 8.20 -9.94
CA ARG A 135 14.57 7.14 -10.09
C ARG A 135 15.89 7.78 -10.50
N VAL A 136 16.95 7.52 -9.75
CA VAL A 136 18.32 7.92 -10.08
C VAL A 136 18.98 6.84 -10.91
#